data_1d2658b86fcfd977c108e3c986b163d4
#
_entry.id   1d2658b86fcfd977c108e3c986b163d4
#
_cell.length_a   1.000
_cell.length_b   1.000
_cell.length_c   1.000
_cell.angle_alpha   90.00
_cell.angle_beta   90.00
_cell.angle_gamma   90.00
#
_symmetry.space_group_name_H-M   'P 1'
#
loop_
_entity.id
_entity.type
_entity.pdbx_description
1 polymer ?
#
loop_
_entity_poly.entity_id
_entity_poly.type
_entity_poly.pdbx_seq_one_letter_code
_entity_poly.pdbx_strand_id
1 'polypeptide(L)'
;MKLINTISIFAFLTIINFSCVQDDDYSVPASIGQEENANLNQLLAEIENGSADLMTISQLKNFFVEGEVNEIESNLVVKGYVSSSDYTGNFYKEFYMQDEIENPTAGIKVSLNQVDSYNQFNVGREVYVKLQGLSIGETNSGDGVIAIGGGANEYGDELSEITENNAATCILRSSNTYSLVPLALNLSEINDMHIGIYVSGLSAQFASSLGGLTYVDPQEDYDTQRDLESCVDSGTLKLETSAFSNFNDKMLPVDGSGTITGIITKDYFGDNRVMMLNTTDDVNFDSSRCDPLFSDDFSSNNLNNWTVVNVEGEQTWEITPYGNPAPSAKISGFSSGSNVNEDWLITSQIDLSSLSTVTLNFQSVVRYSGPSLQVYISSDYLGG
;
A
#
# COMPACT_ATOMS: atom_id res chain seq x y z
N MET A 1 13.56 -75.43 -2.27
CA MET A 1 13.85 -74.48 -3.39
C MET A 1 12.69 -73.51 -3.73
N LYS A 2 11.50 -73.63 -3.13
CA LYS A 2 10.39 -72.68 -3.35
C LYS A 2 10.32 -71.53 -2.34
N LEU A 3 10.98 -71.61 -1.21
CA LEU A 3 10.96 -70.58 -0.17
C LEU A 3 11.96 -69.41 -0.44
N ILE A 4 13.04 -69.66 -1.12
CA ILE A 4 14.11 -68.68 -1.42
C ILE A 4 13.66 -67.70 -2.51
N ASN A 5 12.85 -68.17 -3.49
CA ASN A 5 12.33 -67.31 -4.56
C ASN A 5 11.27 -66.31 -4.07
N THR A 6 10.53 -66.66 -3.03
CA THR A 6 9.43 -65.78 -2.47
C THR A 6 10.06 -64.63 -1.65
N ILE A 7 11.19 -64.87 -0.96
CA ILE A 7 11.89 -63.85 -0.18
C ILE A 7 12.61 -62.87 -1.10
N SER A 8 13.17 -63.30 -2.23
CA SER A 8 13.82 -62.43 -3.21
C SER A 8 12.81 -61.50 -3.92
N ILE A 9 11.60 -61.95 -4.19
CA ILE A 9 10.54 -61.08 -4.80
C ILE A 9 10.03 -60.07 -3.79
N PHE A 10 9.94 -60.41 -2.50
CA PHE A 10 9.50 -59.46 -1.47
C PHE A 10 10.57 -58.42 -1.13
N ALA A 11 11.88 -58.77 -1.21
CA ALA A 11 12.97 -57.84 -1.02
C ALA A 11 13.12 -56.84 -2.19
N PHE A 12 12.69 -57.22 -3.42
CA PHE A 12 12.71 -56.32 -4.59
C PHE A 12 11.52 -55.36 -4.63
N LEU A 13 10.40 -55.71 -4.01
CA LEU A 13 9.23 -54.84 -3.95
C LEU A 13 9.33 -53.75 -2.88
N THR A 14 10.25 -53.85 -1.92
CA THR A 14 10.42 -52.86 -0.84
C THR A 14 11.42 -51.76 -1.19
N ILE A 15 12.10 -51.79 -2.34
CA ILE A 15 13.10 -50.81 -2.76
C ILE A 15 12.51 -49.70 -3.64
N ILE A 16 11.22 -49.82 -4.05
CA ILE A 16 10.62 -48.87 -5.03
C ILE A 16 9.88 -47.70 -4.36
N ASN A 17 9.85 -47.56 -3.04
CA ASN A 17 9.09 -46.53 -2.36
C ASN A 17 9.94 -45.48 -1.61
N PHE A 18 11.13 -45.19 -2.08
CA PHE A 18 11.83 -43.95 -1.70
C PHE A 18 11.97 -43.04 -2.91
N SER A 19 10.82 -42.63 -3.47
CA SER A 19 10.74 -41.33 -4.12
C SER A 19 10.55 -40.33 -3.01
N CYS A 20 11.63 -39.86 -2.41
CA CYS A 20 11.64 -38.57 -1.77
C CYS A 20 11.38 -37.55 -2.89
N VAL A 21 10.14 -37.16 -3.08
CA VAL A 21 9.85 -35.81 -3.51
C VAL A 21 10.32 -34.97 -2.33
N GLN A 22 11.50 -34.39 -2.44
CA GLN A 22 11.91 -33.32 -1.57
C GLN A 22 10.92 -32.18 -1.88
N ASP A 23 10.05 -31.89 -0.92
CA ASP A 23 9.23 -30.68 -0.95
C ASP A 23 10.18 -29.48 -1.12
N ASP A 24 10.25 -28.94 -2.33
CA ASP A 24 9.96 -27.57 -2.65
C ASP A 24 10.88 -26.52 -2.04
N ASP A 25 12.19 -26.66 -2.28
CA ASP A 25 13.01 -25.46 -2.42
C ASP A 25 12.83 -24.95 -3.87
N TYR A 26 11.71 -24.31 -4.16
CA TYR A 26 11.53 -23.54 -5.39
C TYR A 26 12.37 -22.27 -5.30
N SER A 27 13.68 -22.42 -5.34
CA SER A 27 14.51 -21.28 -5.65
C SER A 27 14.24 -20.90 -7.09
N VAL A 28 13.80 -19.67 -7.31
CA VAL A 28 13.72 -19.08 -8.65
C VAL A 28 15.06 -19.35 -9.34
N PRO A 29 15.09 -19.96 -10.55
CA PRO A 29 16.35 -20.25 -11.23
C PRO A 29 17.21 -19.00 -11.31
N ALA A 30 18.41 -19.04 -10.78
CA ALA A 30 19.36 -17.93 -10.81
C ALA A 30 19.86 -17.60 -12.24
N SER A 31 19.63 -18.50 -13.20
CA SER A 31 20.05 -18.33 -14.60
C SER A 31 18.86 -18.35 -15.54
N ILE A 32 18.78 -17.32 -16.39
CA ILE A 32 17.94 -17.28 -17.59
C ILE A 32 18.60 -18.09 -18.70
N GLY A 33 17.80 -18.60 -19.64
CA GLY A 33 18.30 -19.39 -20.75
C GLY A 33 19.26 -18.62 -21.66
N GLN A 34 20.04 -19.34 -22.46
CA GLN A 34 21.03 -18.72 -23.37
C GLN A 34 20.39 -17.77 -24.39
N GLU A 35 19.18 -18.08 -24.86
CA GLU A 35 18.45 -17.25 -25.81
C GLU A 35 18.02 -15.93 -25.17
N GLU A 36 17.48 -15.94 -23.96
CA GLU A 36 17.11 -14.73 -23.22
C GLU A 36 18.34 -13.83 -22.98
N ASN A 37 19.48 -14.43 -22.59
CA ASN A 37 20.73 -13.70 -22.43
C ASN A 37 21.22 -13.08 -23.74
N ALA A 38 21.07 -13.78 -24.87
CA ALA A 38 21.44 -13.26 -26.19
C ALA A 38 20.56 -12.05 -26.57
N ASN A 39 19.24 -12.15 -26.36
CA ASN A 39 18.30 -11.09 -26.65
C ASN A 39 18.55 -9.83 -25.77
N LEU A 40 18.83 -10.03 -24.48
CA LEU A 40 19.20 -8.92 -23.60
C LEU A 40 20.53 -8.28 -24.03
N ASN A 41 21.56 -9.08 -24.32
CA ASN A 41 22.85 -8.56 -24.76
C ASN A 41 22.74 -7.79 -26.10
N GLN A 42 21.87 -8.25 -27.00
CA GLN A 42 21.56 -7.52 -28.22
C GLN A 42 20.90 -6.17 -27.92
N LEU A 43 19.89 -6.14 -27.04
CA LEU A 43 19.22 -4.91 -26.64
C LEU A 43 20.19 -3.91 -25.99
N LEU A 44 21.08 -4.39 -25.10
CA LEU A 44 22.08 -3.54 -24.46
C LEU A 44 23.05 -2.94 -25.49
N ALA A 45 23.44 -3.71 -26.52
CA ALA A 45 24.24 -3.19 -27.62
C ALA A 45 23.48 -2.18 -28.49
N GLU A 46 22.18 -2.37 -28.70
CA GLU A 46 21.32 -1.41 -29.39
C GLU A 46 21.19 -0.10 -28.62
N ILE A 47 21.11 -0.14 -27.31
CA ILE A 47 21.12 1.05 -26.44
C ILE A 47 22.48 1.74 -26.51
N GLU A 48 23.59 0.99 -26.39
CA GLU A 48 24.95 1.56 -26.41
C GLU A 48 25.28 2.24 -27.75
N ASN A 49 24.83 1.70 -28.86
CA ASN A 49 25.08 2.27 -30.20
C ASN A 49 24.05 3.33 -30.64
N GLY A 50 23.02 3.59 -29.81
CA GLY A 50 21.96 4.58 -30.09
C GLY A 50 20.90 4.12 -31.10
N SER A 51 20.78 2.80 -31.35
CA SER A 51 19.69 2.26 -32.18
C SER A 51 18.39 2.10 -31.41
N ALA A 52 18.47 2.03 -30.07
CA ALA A 52 17.35 2.08 -29.14
C ALA A 52 17.62 3.15 -28.07
N ASP A 53 16.60 3.91 -27.71
CA ASP A 53 16.74 4.98 -26.72
C ASP A 53 16.26 4.48 -25.34
N LEU A 54 17.18 4.47 -24.38
CA LEU A 54 16.85 4.18 -22.98
C LEU A 54 16.25 5.42 -22.31
N MET A 55 15.06 5.26 -21.72
CA MET A 55 14.38 6.33 -20.99
C MET A 55 14.10 5.93 -19.54
N THR A 56 13.88 6.92 -18.69
CA THR A 56 13.46 6.71 -17.31
C THR A 56 11.95 6.45 -17.22
N ILE A 57 11.51 5.81 -16.12
CA ILE A 57 10.07 5.64 -15.83
C ILE A 57 9.36 6.99 -15.79
N SER A 58 9.97 8.02 -15.19
CA SER A 58 9.41 9.38 -15.15
C SER A 58 9.23 10.00 -16.54
N GLN A 59 10.19 9.77 -17.45
CA GLN A 59 10.06 10.23 -18.84
C GLN A 59 8.94 9.47 -19.58
N LEU A 60 8.83 8.17 -19.37
CA LEU A 60 7.76 7.36 -19.96
C LEU A 60 6.37 7.84 -19.51
N LYS A 61 6.20 8.14 -18.22
CA LYS A 61 4.94 8.67 -17.70
C LYS A 61 4.47 9.97 -18.37
N ASN A 62 5.36 10.75 -18.98
CA ASN A 62 4.98 11.96 -19.72
C ASN A 62 4.26 11.67 -21.06
N PHE A 63 4.23 10.42 -21.53
CA PHE A 63 3.43 10.01 -22.69
C PHE A 63 1.98 9.70 -22.32
N PHE A 64 1.69 9.58 -21.03
CA PHE A 64 0.33 9.31 -20.53
C PHE A 64 -0.56 10.55 -20.73
N VAL A 65 -1.76 10.31 -21.20
CA VAL A 65 -2.87 11.27 -21.25
C VAL A 65 -4.09 10.59 -20.63
N GLU A 66 -4.68 11.23 -19.63
CA GLU A 66 -5.83 10.70 -18.89
C GLU A 66 -6.98 10.36 -19.85
N GLY A 67 -7.52 9.15 -19.70
CA GLY A 67 -8.62 8.63 -20.54
C GLY A 67 -8.21 8.23 -21.97
N GLU A 68 -6.91 8.19 -22.27
CA GLU A 68 -6.40 7.76 -23.57
C GLU A 68 -5.41 6.60 -23.41
N VAL A 69 -5.40 5.72 -24.41
CA VAL A 69 -4.39 4.67 -24.57
C VAL A 69 -3.48 5.05 -25.73
N ASN A 70 -2.22 5.36 -25.43
CA ASN A 70 -1.26 5.87 -26.40
C ASN A 70 -0.25 4.80 -26.78
N GLU A 71 -0.24 4.37 -28.06
CA GLU A 71 0.75 3.44 -28.61
C GLU A 71 2.12 4.13 -28.74
N ILE A 72 3.18 3.41 -28.39
CA ILE A 72 4.57 3.85 -28.51
C ILE A 72 5.15 3.28 -29.80
N GLU A 73 5.30 4.12 -30.81
CA GLU A 73 5.82 3.74 -32.14
C GLU A 73 7.36 3.71 -32.21
N SER A 74 8.02 4.50 -31.34
CA SER A 74 9.48 4.66 -31.35
C SER A 74 10.18 3.49 -30.66
N ASN A 75 11.43 3.21 -31.08
CA ASN A 75 12.27 2.16 -30.47
C ASN A 75 12.83 2.64 -29.12
N LEU A 76 11.92 2.74 -28.13
CA LEU A 76 12.21 3.15 -26.77
C LEU A 76 12.32 1.95 -25.85
N VAL A 77 13.12 2.08 -24.81
CA VAL A 77 13.31 1.06 -23.79
C VAL A 77 13.21 1.74 -22.43
N VAL A 78 12.50 1.11 -21.50
CA VAL A 78 12.52 1.49 -20.08
C VAL A 78 13.15 0.39 -19.26
N LYS A 79 13.99 0.77 -18.30
CA LYS A 79 14.59 -0.13 -17.31
C LYS A 79 13.95 0.08 -15.96
N GLY A 80 13.78 -1.01 -15.20
CA GLY A 80 13.33 -0.94 -13.81
C GLY A 80 13.68 -2.19 -13.04
N TYR A 81 13.29 -2.18 -11.76
CA TYR A 81 13.44 -3.28 -10.82
C TYR A 81 12.05 -3.70 -10.35
N VAL A 82 11.71 -4.96 -10.53
CA VAL A 82 10.39 -5.50 -10.14
C VAL A 82 10.20 -5.33 -8.64
N SER A 83 9.10 -4.72 -8.24
CA SER A 83 8.82 -4.38 -6.84
C SER A 83 7.63 -5.14 -6.23
N SER A 84 6.78 -5.76 -7.08
CA SER A 84 5.65 -6.59 -6.63
C SER A 84 5.79 -8.06 -7.01
N SER A 85 4.96 -8.91 -6.41
CA SER A 85 4.92 -10.34 -6.66
C SER A 85 3.49 -10.87 -6.65
N ASP A 86 3.13 -11.63 -7.66
CA ASP A 86 1.85 -12.35 -7.75
C ASP A 86 1.87 -13.72 -7.05
N TYR A 87 2.96 -14.06 -6.34
CA TYR A 87 3.14 -15.33 -5.62
C TYR A 87 2.01 -15.63 -4.63
N THR A 88 1.52 -14.61 -3.94
CA THR A 88 0.45 -14.76 -2.94
C THR A 88 -0.95 -14.61 -3.51
N GLY A 89 -1.07 -14.23 -4.79
CA GLY A 89 -2.36 -13.92 -5.41
C GLY A 89 -2.94 -12.55 -5.02
N ASN A 90 -2.15 -11.71 -4.32
CA ASN A 90 -2.57 -10.35 -4.00
C ASN A 90 -2.43 -9.40 -5.21
N PHE A 91 -1.54 -9.70 -6.13
CA PHE A 91 -1.45 -9.11 -7.47
C PHE A 91 -1.90 -10.15 -8.49
N TYR A 92 -2.55 -9.72 -9.57
CA TYR A 92 -3.06 -10.61 -10.59
C TYR A 92 -2.84 -10.07 -12.00
N LYS A 93 -2.13 -10.84 -12.83
CA LYS A 93 -1.81 -10.47 -14.21
C LYS A 93 -1.07 -9.14 -14.35
N GLU A 94 -0.28 -8.79 -13.37
CA GLU A 94 0.49 -7.55 -13.33
C GLU A 94 1.72 -7.69 -12.45
N PHE A 95 2.68 -6.83 -12.71
CA PHE A 95 3.70 -6.51 -11.73
C PHE A 95 3.99 -5.00 -11.75
N TYR A 96 4.52 -4.50 -10.64
CA TYR A 96 5.06 -3.15 -10.54
C TYR A 96 6.57 -3.18 -10.63
N MET A 97 7.15 -2.16 -11.23
CA MET A 97 8.60 -1.93 -11.20
C MET A 97 8.91 -0.49 -10.86
N GLN A 98 10.05 -0.28 -10.22
CA GLN A 98 10.57 1.04 -9.85
C GLN A 98 11.92 1.31 -10.51
N ASP A 99 12.31 2.60 -10.57
CA ASP A 99 13.50 3.06 -11.30
C ASP A 99 14.82 2.73 -10.61
N GLU A 100 14.87 2.70 -9.28
CA GLU A 100 16.09 2.51 -8.49
C GLU A 100 15.91 1.43 -7.42
N ILE A 101 17.01 0.80 -7.00
CA ILE A 101 17.05 -0.22 -5.95
C ILE A 101 16.83 0.41 -4.58
N GLU A 102 17.37 1.62 -4.39
CA GLU A 102 17.32 2.40 -3.17
C GLU A 102 16.92 3.85 -3.51
N ASN A 103 16.08 4.46 -2.69
CA ASN A 103 15.53 5.80 -2.92
C ASN A 103 14.85 5.96 -4.30
N PRO A 104 13.92 5.07 -4.67
CA PRO A 104 13.21 5.17 -5.94
C PRO A 104 12.43 6.48 -6.05
N THR A 105 12.36 7.01 -7.27
CA THR A 105 11.67 8.28 -7.57
C THR A 105 10.45 8.09 -8.46
N ALA A 106 10.33 6.95 -9.11
CA ALA A 106 9.20 6.61 -9.97
C ALA A 106 8.96 5.10 -10.01
N GLY A 107 7.69 4.72 -10.04
CA GLY A 107 7.24 3.36 -10.29
C GLY A 107 6.20 3.32 -11.40
N ILE A 108 6.00 2.16 -12.01
CA ILE A 108 5.02 1.95 -13.07
C ILE A 108 4.48 0.52 -13.01
N LYS A 109 3.21 0.37 -13.37
CA LYS A 109 2.54 -0.92 -13.51
C LYS A 109 2.83 -1.52 -14.89
N VAL A 110 2.98 -2.83 -14.96
CA VAL A 110 3.07 -3.59 -16.21
C VAL A 110 1.94 -4.61 -16.21
N SER A 111 1.01 -4.49 -17.16
CA SER A 111 -0.16 -5.36 -17.28
C SER A 111 0.14 -6.54 -18.20
N LEU A 112 -0.02 -7.77 -17.69
CA LEU A 112 0.35 -9.02 -18.36
C LEU A 112 -0.83 -9.98 -18.45
N ASN A 113 -1.02 -10.66 -19.57
CA ASN A 113 -1.91 -11.81 -19.64
C ASN A 113 -1.18 -13.10 -19.23
N GLN A 114 -0.60 -13.09 -18.02
CA GLN A 114 0.15 -14.21 -17.47
C GLN A 114 -0.09 -14.26 -15.95
N VAL A 115 -0.27 -15.45 -15.42
CA VAL A 115 -0.30 -15.75 -13.98
C VAL A 115 1.02 -16.38 -13.57
N ASP A 116 1.30 -16.41 -12.25
CA ASP A 116 2.55 -16.93 -11.69
C ASP A 116 3.80 -16.26 -12.30
N SER A 117 3.66 -14.98 -12.61
CA SER A 117 4.70 -14.17 -13.25
C SER A 117 5.94 -14.02 -12.35
N TYR A 118 5.79 -14.17 -11.03
CA TYR A 118 6.88 -14.15 -10.04
C TYR A 118 8.01 -15.15 -10.35
N ASN A 119 7.72 -16.23 -11.07
CA ASN A 119 8.74 -17.20 -11.51
C ASN A 119 9.72 -16.60 -12.51
N GLN A 120 9.32 -15.57 -13.24
CA GLN A 120 10.12 -14.87 -14.23
C GLN A 120 10.53 -13.48 -13.74
N PHE A 121 9.60 -12.77 -13.11
CA PHE A 121 9.72 -11.39 -12.67
C PHE A 121 9.62 -11.30 -11.16
N ASN A 122 10.55 -11.98 -10.46
CA ASN A 122 10.62 -11.95 -9.00
C ASN A 122 11.05 -10.57 -8.48
N VAL A 123 10.65 -10.22 -7.27
CA VAL A 123 11.02 -8.94 -6.62
C VAL A 123 12.53 -8.74 -6.66
N GLY A 124 12.95 -7.53 -7.03
CA GLY A 124 14.35 -7.14 -7.22
C GLY A 124 14.94 -7.52 -8.57
N ARG A 125 14.19 -8.23 -9.43
CA ARG A 125 14.66 -8.56 -10.78
C ARG A 125 14.82 -7.29 -11.61
N GLU A 126 16.02 -7.10 -12.19
CA GLU A 126 16.25 -6.06 -13.18
C GLU A 126 15.62 -6.46 -14.51
N VAL A 127 14.77 -5.58 -15.05
CA VAL A 127 14.04 -5.81 -16.31
C VAL A 127 14.19 -4.63 -17.26
N TYR A 128 14.18 -4.93 -18.56
CA TYR A 128 14.18 -3.97 -19.65
C TYR A 128 12.92 -4.22 -20.48
N VAL A 129 12.06 -3.21 -20.62
CA VAL A 129 10.85 -3.30 -21.41
C VAL A 129 11.05 -2.54 -22.72
N LYS A 130 11.00 -3.25 -23.84
CA LYS A 130 10.97 -2.67 -25.19
C LYS A 130 9.57 -2.16 -25.44
N LEU A 131 9.45 -0.85 -25.60
CA LEU A 131 8.16 -0.16 -25.62
C LEU A 131 7.51 -0.11 -27.00
N GLN A 132 8.28 -0.28 -28.09
CA GLN A 132 7.76 -0.20 -29.44
C GLN A 132 6.64 -1.23 -29.68
N GLY A 133 5.46 -0.75 -30.04
CA GLY A 133 4.25 -1.55 -30.25
C GLY A 133 3.51 -1.92 -28.96
N LEU A 134 3.97 -1.43 -27.79
CA LEU A 134 3.22 -1.41 -26.56
C LEU A 134 2.54 -0.05 -26.38
N SER A 135 1.64 0.02 -25.41
CA SER A 135 0.89 1.24 -25.12
C SER A 135 1.04 1.65 -23.66
N ILE A 136 0.87 2.94 -23.41
CA ILE A 136 0.76 3.53 -22.08
C ILE A 136 -0.66 4.07 -21.89
N GLY A 137 -1.21 3.86 -20.68
CA GLY A 137 -2.56 4.25 -20.30
C GLY A 137 -2.89 3.78 -18.90
N GLU A 138 -4.18 3.61 -18.62
CA GLU A 138 -4.72 3.05 -17.38
C GLU A 138 -5.36 1.68 -17.64
N THR A 139 -5.30 0.78 -16.68
CA THR A 139 -6.00 -0.53 -16.77
C THR A 139 -7.46 -0.43 -16.34
N ASN A 140 -7.79 0.57 -15.52
CA ASN A 140 -9.16 0.95 -15.17
C ASN A 140 -9.25 2.46 -15.43
N SER A 141 -10.09 2.86 -16.36
CA SER A 141 -10.16 4.24 -16.83
C SER A 141 -10.43 5.23 -15.68
N GLY A 142 -9.53 6.19 -15.49
CA GLY A 142 -9.63 7.23 -14.49
C GLY A 142 -9.12 6.86 -13.10
N ASP A 143 -8.47 5.70 -12.92
CA ASP A 143 -7.90 5.31 -11.61
C ASP A 143 -6.60 6.07 -11.27
N GLY A 144 -5.95 6.67 -12.26
CA GLY A 144 -4.69 7.41 -12.09
C GLY A 144 -3.46 6.49 -11.96
N VAL A 145 -3.60 5.18 -12.20
CA VAL A 145 -2.50 4.21 -12.17
C VAL A 145 -1.95 4.00 -13.58
N ILE A 146 -0.86 4.71 -13.86
CA ILE A 146 -0.22 4.62 -15.16
C ILE A 146 0.43 3.27 -15.36
N ALA A 147 0.12 2.61 -16.48
CA ALA A 147 0.58 1.27 -16.82
C ALA A 147 1.13 1.17 -18.24
N ILE A 148 1.96 0.15 -18.46
CA ILE A 148 2.36 -0.35 -19.77
C ILE A 148 1.48 -1.57 -20.10
N GLY A 149 0.89 -1.61 -21.29
CA GLY A 149 0.04 -2.71 -21.74
C GLY A 149 0.20 -3.04 -23.21
N GLY A 150 -0.61 -3.99 -23.69
CA GLY A 150 -0.52 -4.55 -25.04
C GLY A 150 -1.28 -3.76 -26.12
N GLY A 151 -2.00 -2.72 -25.74
CA GLY A 151 -2.83 -1.92 -26.62
C GLY A 151 -4.10 -1.45 -25.94
N ALA A 152 -5.00 -0.81 -26.67
CA ALA A 152 -6.29 -0.41 -26.12
C ALA A 152 -7.28 -1.59 -26.09
N ASN A 153 -8.24 -1.53 -25.13
CA ASN A 153 -9.42 -2.39 -25.13
C ASN A 153 -10.34 -2.06 -26.33
N GLU A 154 -11.45 -2.77 -26.45
CA GLU A 154 -12.41 -2.55 -27.55
C GLU A 154 -13.08 -1.18 -27.55
N TYR A 155 -13.09 -0.48 -26.41
CA TYR A 155 -13.67 0.86 -26.25
C TYR A 155 -12.63 1.97 -26.42
N GLY A 156 -11.35 1.65 -26.35
CA GLY A 156 -10.24 2.58 -26.57
C GLY A 156 -9.81 3.41 -25.35
N ASP A 157 -10.37 3.15 -24.18
CA ASP A 157 -10.20 3.93 -22.95
C ASP A 157 -9.39 3.23 -21.85
N GLU A 158 -9.14 1.91 -22.00
CA GLU A 158 -8.34 1.12 -21.06
C GLU A 158 -7.29 0.29 -21.76
N LEU A 159 -6.19 -0.01 -21.05
CA LEU A 159 -5.15 -0.91 -21.53
C LEU A 159 -5.59 -2.37 -21.46
N SER A 160 -5.33 -3.07 -22.56
CA SER A 160 -5.31 -4.53 -22.58
C SER A 160 -3.99 -5.08 -22.06
N GLU A 161 -4.00 -6.29 -21.51
CA GLU A 161 -2.79 -6.96 -21.04
C GLU A 161 -1.83 -7.25 -22.20
N ILE A 162 -0.52 -7.21 -21.91
CA ILE A 162 0.51 -7.72 -22.82
C ILE A 162 0.35 -9.23 -22.93
N THR A 163 0.13 -9.77 -24.12
CA THR A 163 0.01 -11.22 -24.31
C THR A 163 1.29 -11.95 -23.91
N GLU A 164 1.20 -13.19 -23.47
CA GLU A 164 2.36 -14.00 -23.06
C GLU A 164 3.44 -14.07 -24.15
N ASN A 165 3.05 -14.23 -25.41
CA ASN A 165 3.99 -14.25 -26.54
C ASN A 165 4.72 -12.92 -26.73
N ASN A 166 4.02 -11.80 -26.55
CA ASN A 166 4.63 -10.48 -26.64
C ASN A 166 5.53 -10.22 -25.42
N ALA A 167 5.09 -10.57 -24.21
CA ALA A 167 5.87 -10.42 -23.00
C ALA A 167 7.24 -11.10 -23.11
N ALA A 168 7.30 -12.31 -23.67
CA ALA A 168 8.54 -13.05 -23.89
C ALA A 168 9.53 -12.35 -24.83
N THR A 169 9.06 -11.43 -25.68
CA THR A 169 9.89 -10.70 -26.66
C THR A 169 10.16 -9.25 -26.27
N CYS A 170 9.25 -8.61 -25.52
CA CYS A 170 9.37 -7.20 -25.17
C CYS A 170 9.85 -6.98 -23.73
N ILE A 171 9.69 -7.95 -22.80
CA ILE A 171 10.17 -7.82 -21.42
C ILE A 171 11.38 -8.72 -21.22
N LEU A 172 12.57 -8.13 -21.28
CA LEU A 172 13.83 -8.83 -21.15
C LEU A 172 14.34 -8.71 -19.71
N ARG A 173 14.53 -9.84 -19.05
CA ARG A 173 15.03 -9.89 -17.68
C ARG A 173 16.54 -10.12 -17.65
N SER A 174 17.21 -9.37 -16.79
CA SER A 174 18.62 -9.62 -16.45
C SER A 174 18.75 -10.86 -15.56
N SER A 175 19.92 -11.47 -15.51
CA SER A 175 20.27 -12.48 -14.49
C SER A 175 20.40 -11.85 -13.09
N ASN A 176 20.46 -10.52 -12.98
CA ASN A 176 20.64 -9.82 -11.73
C ASN A 176 19.31 -9.68 -10.98
N THR A 177 19.34 -10.03 -9.71
CA THR A 177 18.26 -9.77 -8.75
C THR A 177 18.88 -9.06 -7.55
N TYR A 178 18.26 -7.97 -7.14
CA TYR A 178 18.74 -7.09 -6.08
C TYR A 178 17.79 -7.13 -4.89
N SER A 179 18.31 -6.91 -3.69
CA SER A 179 17.46 -6.61 -2.54
C SER A 179 17.01 -5.15 -2.64
N LEU A 180 15.73 -4.92 -2.83
CA LEU A 180 15.19 -3.57 -2.84
C LEU A 180 15.18 -3.00 -1.42
N VAL A 181 15.52 -1.72 -1.30
CA VAL A 181 15.35 -0.93 -0.09
C VAL A 181 14.06 -0.13 -0.24
N PRO A 182 12.99 -0.46 0.51
CA PRO A 182 11.74 0.27 0.39
C PRO A 182 11.91 1.72 0.82
N LEU A 183 11.22 2.64 0.13
CA LEU A 183 11.23 4.06 0.47
C LEU A 183 10.52 4.28 1.82
N ALA A 184 11.26 4.71 2.83
CA ALA A 184 10.74 4.91 4.18
C ALA A 184 10.01 6.26 4.30
N LEU A 185 8.71 6.22 4.62
CA LEU A 185 7.83 7.39 4.71
C LEU A 185 6.89 7.26 5.91
N ASN A 186 6.52 8.39 6.53
CA ASN A 186 5.34 8.42 7.38
C ASN A 186 4.07 8.30 6.53
N LEU A 187 2.98 7.79 7.08
CA LEU A 187 1.75 7.59 6.29
C LEU A 187 1.23 8.89 5.68
N SER A 188 1.38 10.02 6.37
CA SER A 188 0.98 11.35 5.88
C SER A 188 1.80 11.86 4.69
N GLU A 189 3.01 11.33 4.47
CA GLU A 189 3.89 11.73 3.38
C GLU A 189 3.59 10.97 2.08
N ILE A 190 2.86 9.83 2.18
CA ILE A 190 2.51 9.00 1.03
C ILE A 190 1.48 9.73 0.17
N ASN A 191 1.79 9.91 -1.11
CA ASN A 191 0.98 10.63 -2.08
C ASN A 191 1.07 9.99 -3.47
N ASP A 192 0.39 10.53 -4.48
CA ASP A 192 0.27 9.96 -5.83
C ASP A 192 1.61 9.84 -6.58
N MET A 193 2.65 10.59 -6.18
CA MET A 193 4.00 10.40 -6.76
C MET A 193 4.63 9.05 -6.41
N HIS A 194 4.14 8.41 -5.35
CA HIS A 194 4.64 7.12 -4.89
C HIS A 194 3.93 5.91 -5.53
N ILE A 195 2.94 6.14 -6.43
CA ILE A 195 2.24 5.05 -7.14
C ILE A 195 3.25 4.23 -7.93
N GLY A 196 3.24 2.91 -7.68
CA GLY A 196 4.14 1.93 -8.26
C GLY A 196 5.46 1.74 -7.51
N ILE A 197 5.71 2.52 -6.46
CA ILE A 197 6.93 2.43 -5.63
C ILE A 197 6.70 1.49 -4.45
N TYR A 198 7.74 0.72 -4.10
CA TYR A 198 7.82 -0.10 -2.90
C TYR A 198 8.17 0.78 -1.71
N VAL A 199 7.19 0.97 -0.81
CA VAL A 199 7.26 1.92 0.31
C VAL A 199 7.19 1.17 1.63
N SER A 200 7.94 1.64 2.63
CA SER A 200 7.81 1.25 4.03
C SER A 200 7.12 2.38 4.80
N GLY A 201 5.87 2.17 5.18
CA GLY A 201 5.12 3.04 6.08
C GLY A 201 5.66 2.91 7.50
N LEU A 202 6.19 4.01 8.04
CA LEU A 202 6.81 4.05 9.35
C LEU A 202 5.78 4.25 10.45
N SER A 203 6.03 3.67 11.62
CA SER A 203 5.23 3.90 12.82
C SER A 203 3.72 3.76 12.57
N ALA A 204 3.33 2.70 11.87
CA ALA A 204 1.95 2.41 11.50
C ALA A 204 1.33 1.37 12.44
N GLN A 205 0.02 1.36 12.52
CA GLN A 205 -0.79 0.31 13.15
C GLN A 205 -2.11 0.16 12.41
N PHE A 206 -2.80 -0.96 12.58
CA PHE A 206 -4.19 -1.08 12.15
C PHE A 206 -5.12 -0.32 13.11
N ALA A 207 -6.22 0.23 12.59
CA ALA A 207 -7.24 0.83 13.44
C ALA A 207 -7.74 -0.19 14.48
N SER A 208 -7.93 0.26 15.73
CA SER A 208 -8.33 -0.64 16.83
C SER A 208 -9.69 -1.33 16.63
N SER A 209 -10.57 -0.70 15.87
CA SER A 209 -11.88 -1.25 15.47
C SER A 209 -11.79 -2.51 14.61
N LEU A 210 -10.63 -2.79 14.01
CA LEU A 210 -10.38 -3.98 13.18
C LEU A 210 -10.00 -5.23 13.99
N GLY A 211 -9.97 -5.14 15.31
CA GLY A 211 -9.66 -6.27 16.18
C GLY A 211 -10.58 -7.47 15.94
N GLY A 212 -9.97 -8.64 15.67
CA GLY A 212 -10.70 -9.86 15.37
C GLY A 212 -11.15 -10.01 13.91
N LEU A 213 -10.75 -9.10 13.01
CA LEU A 213 -11.02 -9.22 11.58
C LEU A 213 -9.83 -9.85 10.84
N THR A 214 -10.11 -10.39 9.67
CA THR A 214 -9.15 -10.95 8.72
C THR A 214 -8.73 -9.89 7.69
N TYR A 215 -7.67 -10.17 6.92
CA TYR A 215 -7.22 -9.29 5.83
C TYR A 215 -8.36 -9.02 4.84
N VAL A 216 -9.10 -10.03 4.45
CA VAL A 216 -10.29 -9.91 3.59
C VAL A 216 -11.56 -10.18 4.41
N ASP A 217 -12.63 -9.49 4.11
CA ASP A 217 -13.95 -9.78 4.69
C ASP A 217 -14.47 -11.10 4.12
N PRO A 218 -14.71 -12.15 4.93
CA PRO A 218 -15.13 -13.43 4.45
C PRO A 218 -16.56 -13.45 3.86
N GLN A 219 -17.29 -12.35 3.93
CA GLN A 219 -18.62 -12.19 3.34
C GLN A 219 -18.59 -11.52 1.96
N GLU A 220 -17.41 -11.07 1.51
CA GLU A 220 -17.22 -10.36 0.25
C GLU A 220 -16.40 -11.21 -0.72
N ASP A 221 -16.74 -11.13 -2.01
CA ASP A 221 -16.07 -11.83 -3.10
C ASP A 221 -15.07 -10.92 -3.85
N TYR A 222 -14.78 -9.73 -3.31
CA TYR A 222 -13.89 -8.73 -3.90
C TYR A 222 -12.88 -8.21 -2.86
N ASP A 223 -11.98 -7.35 -3.31
CA ASP A 223 -10.87 -6.84 -2.52
C ASP A 223 -11.37 -6.04 -1.31
N THR A 224 -10.71 -6.22 -0.18
CA THR A 224 -11.08 -5.59 1.08
C THR A 224 -10.05 -4.55 1.49
N GLN A 225 -10.53 -3.39 1.93
CA GLN A 225 -9.70 -2.33 2.49
C GLN A 225 -9.72 -2.33 4.01
N ARG A 226 -8.55 -2.13 4.64
CA ARG A 226 -8.34 -2.04 6.09
C ARG A 226 -7.60 -0.77 6.44
N ASP A 227 -8.09 -0.02 7.41
CA ASP A 227 -7.52 1.27 7.76
C ASP A 227 -6.22 1.11 8.57
N LEU A 228 -5.18 1.80 8.14
CA LEU A 228 -3.91 2.01 8.81
C LEU A 228 -3.87 3.42 9.38
N GLU A 229 -3.35 3.56 10.58
CA GLU A 229 -3.17 4.80 11.32
C GLU A 229 -1.71 5.04 11.62
N SER A 230 -1.27 6.29 11.55
CA SER A 230 0.07 6.70 11.95
C SER A 230 0.16 6.90 13.45
N CYS A 231 1.27 6.43 14.06
CA CYS A 231 1.59 6.68 15.47
C CYS A 231 2.23 8.04 15.72
N VAL A 232 2.65 8.77 14.69
CA VAL A 232 3.45 10.01 14.84
C VAL A 232 2.72 11.25 14.38
N ASP A 233 1.68 11.08 13.58
CA ASP A 233 0.88 12.18 13.04
C ASP A 233 -0.57 11.73 12.80
N SER A 234 -1.36 12.52 12.08
CA SER A 234 -2.76 12.17 11.71
C SER A 234 -2.85 11.46 10.37
N GLY A 235 -1.75 10.92 9.85
CA GLY A 235 -1.72 10.20 8.59
C GLY A 235 -2.52 8.90 8.66
N THR A 236 -3.28 8.63 7.62
CA THR A 236 -3.99 7.37 7.42
C THR A 236 -3.72 6.84 6.03
N LEU A 237 -3.77 5.53 5.88
CA LEU A 237 -3.67 4.85 4.60
C LEU A 237 -4.57 3.62 4.64
N LYS A 238 -5.03 3.15 3.48
CA LYS A 238 -5.75 1.89 3.40
C LYS A 238 -4.80 0.79 2.94
N LEU A 239 -4.85 -0.35 3.62
CA LEU A 239 -4.29 -1.59 3.11
C LEU A 239 -5.38 -2.27 2.29
N GLU A 240 -5.11 -2.56 1.02
CA GLU A 240 -6.01 -3.34 0.16
C GLU A 240 -5.47 -4.75 -0.01
N THR A 241 -6.35 -5.72 0.16
CA THR A 241 -6.01 -7.14 0.00
C THR A 241 -7.00 -7.80 -0.93
N SER A 242 -6.48 -8.48 -1.95
CA SER A 242 -7.30 -9.24 -2.89
C SER A 242 -7.99 -10.42 -2.23
N ALA A 243 -9.26 -10.61 -2.55
CA ALA A 243 -10.04 -11.78 -2.11
C ALA A 243 -9.38 -13.12 -2.53
N PHE A 244 -8.53 -13.10 -3.55
CA PHE A 244 -7.82 -14.27 -4.07
C PHE A 244 -6.44 -14.49 -3.44
N SER A 245 -6.00 -13.61 -2.53
CA SER A 245 -4.71 -13.79 -1.86
C SER A 245 -4.71 -15.04 -0.97
N ASN A 246 -3.57 -15.72 -0.88
CA ASN A 246 -3.41 -16.92 -0.05
C ASN A 246 -3.35 -16.62 1.47
N PHE A 247 -3.48 -15.34 1.84
CA PHE A 247 -3.53 -14.87 3.22
C PHE A 247 -4.84 -14.11 3.54
N ASN A 248 -5.85 -14.22 2.68
CA ASN A 248 -7.13 -13.53 2.81
C ASN A 248 -7.83 -13.81 4.16
N ASP A 249 -7.71 -15.03 4.67
CA ASP A 249 -8.32 -15.52 5.92
C ASP A 249 -7.44 -15.35 7.17
N LYS A 250 -6.21 -14.84 7.01
CA LYS A 250 -5.34 -14.55 8.16
C LYS A 250 -5.88 -13.38 8.97
N MET A 251 -5.72 -13.48 10.29
CA MET A 251 -6.09 -12.40 11.21
C MET A 251 -5.16 -11.20 11.06
N LEU A 252 -5.70 -10.00 11.14
CA LEU A 252 -4.91 -8.77 11.19
C LEU A 252 -4.12 -8.69 12.50
N PRO A 253 -2.83 -8.32 12.48
CA PRO A 253 -2.02 -8.10 13.67
C PRO A 253 -2.34 -6.72 14.31
N VAL A 254 -3.55 -6.59 14.88
CA VAL A 254 -4.06 -5.33 15.42
C VAL A 254 -3.41 -4.93 16.73
N ASP A 255 -2.81 -5.88 17.47
CA ASP A 255 -2.30 -5.65 18.84
C ASP A 255 -0.95 -4.93 18.88
N GLY A 256 -0.36 -4.61 17.73
CA GLY A 256 0.96 -3.99 17.61
C GLY A 256 0.99 -2.74 16.73
N SER A 257 2.16 -2.11 16.71
CA SER A 257 2.55 -1.04 15.81
C SER A 257 3.97 -1.24 15.30
N GLY A 258 4.34 -0.61 14.20
CA GLY A 258 5.68 -0.74 13.63
C GLY A 258 5.77 -0.28 12.19
N THR A 259 6.38 -1.08 11.34
CA THR A 259 6.51 -0.81 9.91
C THR A 259 5.62 -1.73 9.09
N ILE A 260 5.08 -1.21 8.00
CA ILE A 260 4.36 -1.96 7.00
C ILE A 260 4.91 -1.61 5.62
N THR A 261 5.22 -2.62 4.82
CA THR A 261 5.88 -2.42 3.54
C THR A 261 5.01 -2.95 2.42
N GLY A 262 4.92 -2.21 1.31
CA GLY A 262 4.08 -2.63 0.18
C GLY A 262 4.18 -1.69 -1.01
N ILE A 263 3.45 -2.01 -2.05
CA ILE A 263 3.33 -1.17 -3.24
C ILE A 263 2.22 -0.16 -3.03
N ILE A 264 2.52 1.10 -3.30
CA ILE A 264 1.48 2.13 -3.32
C ILE A 264 0.79 2.11 -4.68
N THR A 265 -0.52 2.03 -4.65
CA THR A 265 -1.38 2.08 -5.83
C THR A 265 -2.69 2.79 -5.50
N LYS A 266 -3.70 2.61 -6.32
CA LYS A 266 -5.06 3.08 -6.08
C LYS A 266 -6.03 1.91 -6.07
N ASP A 267 -7.17 2.11 -5.42
CA ASP A 267 -8.31 1.19 -5.54
C ASP A 267 -8.88 1.20 -6.96
N TYR A 268 -9.79 0.27 -7.23
CA TYR A 268 -10.36 0.07 -8.56
C TYR A 268 -10.97 1.34 -9.19
N PHE A 269 -11.54 2.22 -8.38
CA PHE A 269 -12.16 3.46 -8.86
C PHE A 269 -11.22 4.68 -8.84
N GLY A 270 -10.00 4.53 -8.32
CA GLY A 270 -9.04 5.64 -8.17
C GLY A 270 -9.35 6.59 -7.02
N ASP A 271 -10.38 6.30 -6.21
CA ASP A 271 -10.84 7.18 -5.14
C ASP A 271 -9.86 7.23 -3.95
N ASN A 272 -9.26 6.08 -3.61
CA ASN A 272 -8.34 5.96 -2.49
C ASN A 272 -6.95 5.51 -2.94
N ARG A 273 -5.91 6.10 -2.35
CA ARG A 273 -4.58 5.46 -2.35
C ARG A 273 -4.61 4.28 -1.41
N VAL A 274 -4.04 3.18 -1.86
CA VAL A 274 -3.96 1.95 -1.10
C VAL A 274 -2.52 1.44 -1.11
N MET A 275 -2.17 0.68 -0.09
CA MET A 275 -0.96 -0.15 -0.06
C MET A 275 -1.37 -1.60 -0.31
N MET A 276 -0.61 -2.30 -1.15
CA MET A 276 -0.77 -3.73 -1.38
C MET A 276 0.50 -4.48 -0.96
N LEU A 277 0.35 -5.55 -0.18
CA LEU A 277 1.47 -6.37 0.32
C LEU A 277 1.91 -7.40 -0.71
N ASN A 278 3.21 -7.70 -0.75
CA ASN A 278 3.71 -8.90 -1.41
C ASN A 278 3.40 -10.16 -0.59
N THR A 279 3.60 -10.08 0.74
CA THR A 279 3.32 -11.17 1.69
C THR A 279 2.91 -10.59 3.05
N THR A 280 2.44 -11.41 3.98
CA THR A 280 2.17 -10.97 5.36
C THR A 280 3.43 -10.66 6.17
N ASP A 281 4.61 -11.09 5.72
CA ASP A 281 5.90 -10.76 6.35
C ASP A 281 6.29 -9.29 6.13
N ASP A 282 5.60 -8.60 5.23
CA ASP A 282 5.73 -7.16 5.00
C ASP A 282 5.16 -6.32 6.17
N VAL A 283 4.42 -6.94 7.10
CA VAL A 283 3.88 -6.30 8.31
C VAL A 283 4.75 -6.66 9.51
N ASN A 284 5.50 -5.69 10.01
CA ASN A 284 6.36 -5.83 11.18
C ASN A 284 5.87 -4.91 12.31
N PHE A 285 4.88 -5.37 13.05
CA PHE A 285 4.24 -4.65 14.17
C PHE A 285 4.69 -5.23 15.52
N ASP A 286 6.01 -5.14 15.80
CA ASP A 286 6.66 -5.70 16.98
C ASP A 286 6.60 -4.78 18.22
N SER A 287 6.17 -3.53 18.06
CA SER A 287 6.01 -2.56 19.12
C SER A 287 4.59 -2.59 19.68
N SER A 288 4.41 -2.09 20.88
CA SER A 288 3.08 -1.88 21.44
C SER A 288 2.28 -0.88 20.61
N ARG A 289 0.95 -1.02 20.61
CA ARG A 289 0.07 -0.03 20.00
C ARG A 289 0.34 1.38 20.52
N CYS A 290 0.15 2.35 19.66
CA CYS A 290 0.27 3.77 19.95
C CYS A 290 -1.09 4.46 20.08
N ASP A 291 -2.03 3.80 20.74
CA ASP A 291 -3.36 4.39 20.95
C ASP A 291 -3.25 5.73 21.67
N PRO A 292 -4.05 6.72 21.29
CA PRO A 292 -3.98 8.03 21.90
C PRO A 292 -4.31 7.93 23.41
N LEU A 293 -3.55 8.63 24.24
CA LEU A 293 -3.80 8.69 25.71
C LEU A 293 -5.17 9.26 26.06
N PHE A 294 -5.67 10.09 25.16
CA PHE A 294 -7.01 10.68 25.21
C PHE A 294 -7.45 10.97 23.78
N SER A 295 -8.66 10.55 23.42
CA SER A 295 -9.31 10.94 22.16
C SER A 295 -10.79 11.11 22.38
N ASP A 296 -11.40 12.06 21.67
CA ASP A 296 -12.85 12.24 21.61
C ASP A 296 -13.22 12.82 20.26
N ASP A 297 -13.95 12.06 19.47
CA ASP A 297 -14.53 12.47 18.20
C ASP A 297 -15.96 12.98 18.35
N PHE A 298 -16.46 13.04 19.59
CA PHE A 298 -17.80 13.44 19.95
C PHE A 298 -18.93 12.57 19.38
N SER A 299 -18.62 11.41 18.78
CA SER A 299 -19.60 10.47 18.19
C SER A 299 -20.61 9.95 19.22
N SER A 300 -20.23 9.91 20.50
CA SER A 300 -21.12 9.60 21.63
C SER A 300 -22.24 10.63 21.83
N ASN A 301 -22.19 11.76 21.14
CA ASN A 301 -23.14 12.87 21.21
C ASN A 301 -23.33 13.43 22.62
N ASN A 302 -22.25 13.43 23.41
CA ASN A 302 -22.20 13.99 24.77
C ASN A 302 -20.79 14.49 25.11
N LEU A 303 -20.63 15.18 26.22
CA LEU A 303 -19.37 15.71 26.75
C LEU A 303 -18.93 14.96 28.03
N ASN A 304 -19.32 13.70 28.21
CA ASN A 304 -19.04 12.92 29.42
C ASN A 304 -17.53 12.68 29.68
N ASN A 305 -16.71 12.74 28.65
CA ASN A 305 -15.25 12.64 28.75
C ASN A 305 -14.58 13.95 29.17
N TRP A 306 -15.37 15.02 29.34
CA TRP A 306 -14.89 16.36 29.61
C TRP A 306 -15.50 16.92 30.87
N THR A 307 -14.75 17.80 31.53
CA THR A 307 -15.29 18.71 32.56
C THR A 307 -15.61 20.03 31.89
N VAL A 308 -16.88 20.42 31.93
CA VAL A 308 -17.34 21.69 31.43
C VAL A 308 -17.45 22.68 32.59
N VAL A 309 -16.73 23.80 32.54
CA VAL A 309 -16.75 24.84 33.54
C VAL A 309 -17.20 26.14 32.89
N ASN A 310 -18.31 26.67 33.35
CA ASN A 310 -18.79 28.02 32.98
C ASN A 310 -18.31 29.03 34.06
N VAL A 311 -17.46 29.96 33.64
CA VAL A 311 -16.92 31.00 34.54
C VAL A 311 -17.74 32.27 34.46
N GLU A 312 -18.14 32.68 33.24
CA GLU A 312 -18.92 33.88 33.00
C GLU A 312 -19.85 33.69 31.80
N GLY A 313 -21.09 34.15 31.93
CA GLY A 313 -22.10 34.09 30.89
C GLY A 313 -23.16 33.03 31.12
N GLU A 314 -24.14 32.95 30.24
CA GLU A 314 -25.24 31.95 30.29
C GLU A 314 -25.01 30.80 29.29
N GLN A 315 -24.11 30.99 28.33
CA GLN A 315 -23.81 30.00 27.30
C GLN A 315 -22.75 29.06 27.83
N THR A 316 -22.75 27.81 27.37
CA THR A 316 -21.78 26.85 27.77
C THR A 316 -21.44 25.90 26.58
N TRP A 317 -20.39 25.09 26.73
CA TRP A 317 -20.07 24.07 25.73
C TRP A 317 -21.22 23.09 25.55
N GLU A 318 -21.56 22.80 24.29
CA GLU A 318 -22.62 21.87 23.89
C GLU A 318 -22.17 21.02 22.69
N ILE A 319 -22.83 19.88 22.49
CA ILE A 319 -22.67 19.11 21.25
C ILE A 319 -23.55 19.71 20.15
N THR A 320 -22.98 19.80 18.96
CA THR A 320 -23.69 20.17 17.75
C THR A 320 -23.66 19.08 16.70
N PRO A 321 -24.75 18.85 15.94
CA PRO A 321 -24.75 17.85 14.86
C PRO A 321 -23.97 18.33 13.61
N TYR A 322 -23.28 19.45 13.70
CA TYR A 322 -22.48 20.02 12.62
C TYR A 322 -20.97 19.81 12.94
N GLY A 323 -20.15 19.71 11.91
CA GLY A 323 -18.70 19.52 11.99
C GLY A 323 -18.21 18.78 10.77
N ASN A 324 -16.88 18.58 10.69
CA ASN A 324 -16.27 17.70 9.72
C ASN A 324 -15.04 17.03 10.38
N PRO A 325 -15.18 15.76 10.84
CA PRO A 325 -16.43 15.01 10.92
C PRO A 325 -17.47 15.62 11.88
N ALA A 326 -18.73 15.23 11.74
CA ALA A 326 -19.82 15.56 12.64
C ALA A 326 -20.11 14.34 13.55
N PRO A 327 -20.60 14.54 14.81
CA PRO A 327 -20.86 15.79 15.50
C PRO A 327 -19.59 16.47 16.04
N SER A 328 -19.71 17.66 16.65
CA SER A 328 -18.59 18.36 17.27
C SER A 328 -19.01 19.09 18.55
N ALA A 329 -18.04 19.45 19.40
CA ALA A 329 -18.26 20.37 20.51
C ALA A 329 -18.33 21.82 19.98
N LYS A 330 -19.24 22.60 20.53
CA LYS A 330 -19.46 24.00 20.15
C LYS A 330 -19.58 24.90 21.37
N ILE A 331 -19.01 26.06 21.30
CA ILE A 331 -19.24 27.20 22.21
C ILE A 331 -19.60 28.43 21.41
N SER A 332 -20.46 29.26 21.93
CA SER A 332 -20.86 30.54 21.32
C SER A 332 -21.30 31.53 22.37
N GLY A 333 -20.65 32.66 22.48
CA GLY A 333 -21.10 33.79 23.31
C GLY A 333 -22.24 34.62 22.68
N PHE A 334 -22.96 34.07 21.71
CA PHE A 334 -24.11 34.77 21.06
C PHE A 334 -25.44 34.18 21.52
N SER A 335 -26.30 35.04 22.14
CA SER A 335 -27.69 34.77 22.41
C SER A 335 -28.47 36.09 22.35
N SER A 336 -29.21 36.31 21.25
CA SER A 336 -29.91 37.59 21.00
C SER A 336 -29.00 38.83 20.95
N GLY A 337 -27.70 38.63 20.88
CA GLY A 337 -26.61 39.62 20.89
C GLY A 337 -25.30 38.99 21.33
N SER A 338 -24.19 39.71 21.25
CA SER A 338 -22.89 39.31 21.78
C SER A 338 -22.87 39.47 23.29
N ASN A 339 -22.58 38.43 24.01
CA ASN A 339 -22.47 38.38 25.46
C ASN A 339 -21.03 38.11 25.88
N VAL A 340 -20.63 38.62 27.03
CA VAL A 340 -19.37 38.22 27.67
C VAL A 340 -19.53 36.77 28.12
N ASN A 341 -18.58 35.92 27.77
CA ASN A 341 -18.65 34.51 28.02
C ASN A 341 -17.23 33.94 28.23
N GLU A 342 -17.04 33.20 29.30
CA GLU A 342 -15.79 32.44 29.56
C GLU A 342 -16.15 31.03 29.98
N ASP A 343 -15.75 30.06 29.15
CA ASP A 343 -16.04 28.64 29.33
C ASP A 343 -14.85 27.79 29.07
N TRP A 344 -14.69 26.79 29.89
CA TRP A 344 -13.63 25.82 29.77
C TRP A 344 -14.16 24.43 29.44
N LEU A 345 -13.50 23.75 28.52
CA LEU A 345 -13.67 22.34 28.20
C LEU A 345 -12.39 21.64 28.59
N ILE A 346 -12.42 20.82 29.63
CA ILE A 346 -11.23 20.29 30.31
C ILE A 346 -11.24 18.78 30.21
N THR A 347 -10.15 18.20 29.73
CA THR A 347 -9.97 16.71 29.71
C THR A 347 -9.83 16.15 31.11
N SER A 348 -10.04 14.86 31.28
CA SER A 348 -9.53 14.14 32.45
C SER A 348 -8.00 14.28 32.56
N GLN A 349 -7.46 14.01 33.72
CA GLN A 349 -6.01 13.98 33.93
C GLN A 349 -5.37 12.92 33.01
N ILE A 350 -4.31 13.32 32.28
CA ILE A 350 -3.53 12.46 31.38
C ILE A 350 -2.15 12.27 31.99
N ASP A 351 -1.73 11.03 32.20
CA ASP A 351 -0.39 10.73 32.70
C ASP A 351 0.63 10.79 31.55
N LEU A 352 1.50 11.80 31.60
CA LEU A 352 2.58 12.01 30.65
C LEU A 352 3.96 11.66 31.21
N SER A 353 4.03 11.12 32.44
CA SER A 353 5.28 10.97 33.18
C SER A 353 6.32 10.03 32.56
N SER A 354 5.87 9.07 31.76
CA SER A 354 6.74 8.11 31.06
C SER A 354 7.13 8.51 29.65
N LEU A 355 6.64 9.65 29.15
CA LEU A 355 6.74 10.04 27.76
C LEU A 355 7.76 11.16 27.56
N SER A 356 8.58 11.06 26.52
CA SER A 356 9.56 12.08 26.15
C SER A 356 9.02 13.15 25.20
N THR A 357 7.98 12.80 24.44
CA THR A 357 7.33 13.69 23.47
C THR A 357 5.84 13.39 23.46
N VAL A 358 5.03 14.42 23.41
CA VAL A 358 3.56 14.31 23.34
C VAL A 358 3.04 15.30 22.33
N THR A 359 2.12 14.87 21.49
CA THR A 359 1.46 15.70 20.49
C THR A 359 -0.02 15.80 20.78
N LEU A 360 -0.59 16.98 20.74
CA LEU A 360 -2.02 17.23 20.76
C LEU A 360 -2.49 17.59 19.34
N ASN A 361 -3.35 16.78 18.79
CA ASN A 361 -4.02 17.04 17.50
C ASN A 361 -5.48 17.33 17.73
N PHE A 362 -6.02 18.38 17.13
CA PHE A 362 -7.44 18.66 17.13
C PHE A 362 -7.83 19.50 15.92
N GLN A 363 -9.07 19.41 15.50
CA GLN A 363 -9.63 20.24 14.45
C GLN A 363 -10.52 21.31 15.07
N SER A 364 -10.43 22.54 14.57
CA SER A 364 -11.30 23.63 14.98
C SER A 364 -11.78 24.43 13.78
N VAL A 365 -13.00 24.96 13.87
CA VAL A 365 -13.56 25.87 12.87
C VAL A 365 -14.23 27.07 13.56
N VAL A 366 -13.97 28.23 13.03
CA VAL A 366 -14.62 29.46 13.46
C VAL A 366 -15.67 29.88 12.41
N ARG A 367 -16.94 29.90 12.81
CA ARG A 367 -18.06 30.28 11.91
C ARG A 367 -18.35 31.76 11.91
N TYR A 368 -18.17 32.42 13.04
CA TYR A 368 -18.47 33.85 13.22
C TYR A 368 -17.26 34.56 13.81
N SER A 369 -17.16 35.87 13.60
CA SER A 369 -16.12 36.69 14.20
C SER A 369 -16.22 36.69 15.72
N GLY A 370 -15.11 36.53 16.43
CA GLY A 370 -15.02 36.51 17.87
C GLY A 370 -13.59 36.27 18.34
N PRO A 371 -13.36 36.17 19.64
CA PRO A 371 -12.08 35.75 20.20
C PRO A 371 -11.68 34.35 19.69
N SER A 372 -10.40 34.14 19.51
CA SER A 372 -9.87 32.82 19.11
C SER A 372 -9.99 31.83 20.26
N LEU A 373 -10.22 30.55 19.92
CA LEU A 373 -10.07 29.44 20.86
C LEU A 373 -8.64 29.45 21.42
N GLN A 374 -8.52 29.31 22.74
CA GLN A 374 -7.24 29.21 23.43
C GLN A 374 -7.07 27.80 23.96
N VAL A 375 -5.85 27.28 23.91
CA VAL A 375 -5.50 25.96 24.41
C VAL A 375 -4.48 26.11 25.53
N TYR A 376 -4.75 25.40 26.63
CA TYR A 376 -3.91 25.45 27.82
C TYR A 376 -3.55 24.04 28.27
N ILE A 377 -2.39 23.90 28.91
CA ILE A 377 -1.97 22.74 29.65
C ILE A 377 -1.67 23.14 31.09
N SER A 378 -2.12 22.36 32.06
CA SER A 378 -1.85 22.57 33.47
C SER A 378 -1.31 21.29 34.09
N SER A 379 -0.31 21.42 34.99
CA SER A 379 0.22 20.33 35.80
C SER A 379 -0.34 20.33 37.24
N ASP A 380 -1.17 21.31 37.59
CA ASP A 380 -1.63 21.55 38.96
C ASP A 380 -3.15 21.84 39.06
N TYR A 381 -3.91 21.56 37.97
CA TYR A 381 -5.36 21.71 38.00
C TYR A 381 -6.00 20.71 38.97
N LEU A 382 -6.68 21.22 40.00
CA LEU A 382 -7.29 20.43 41.07
C LEU A 382 -8.81 20.26 40.93
N GLY A 383 -9.38 20.75 39.83
CA GLY A 383 -10.83 20.81 39.65
C GLY A 383 -11.42 22.11 40.21
N GLY A 384 -12.53 22.62 39.61
CA GLY A 384 -13.21 23.84 40.07
C GLY A 384 -14.42 24.08 39.24
#